data_2cb77ce4cd37b23edcc36375446a07d4
#
_entry.id   2cb77ce4cd37b23edcc36375446a07d4
#
_cell.length_a   1.000
_cell.length_b   1.000
_cell.length_c   1.000
_cell.angle_alpha   90.00
_cell.angle_beta   90.00
_cell.angle_gamma   90.00
#
_symmetry.space_group_name_H-M   'P 1'
#
loop_
_entity.id
_entity.type
_entity.pdbx_description
1 polymer ?
#
loop_
_entity_poly.entity_id
_entity_poly.type
_entity_poly.pdbx_seq_one_letter_code
_entity_poly.pdbx_strand_id
1 'polypeptide(L)'
;MVADELTMDGTVTSIRPTIRAGHKTIIAALDPDGTPLAVGHYHPANGTTELGGIGTLPTARRQGLAAAITTALVDHARDRGVSTIFLAYAEDTVARIYARLGFRPADSTLLIANQPARS
;
A
#
# COMPACT_ATOMS: atom_id res chain seq x y z
N MET A 1 -10.59 6.40 -7.12
CA MET A 1 -11.11 5.05 -6.95
C MET A 1 -10.10 4.05 -7.51
N VAL A 2 -9.79 3.07 -6.75
CA VAL A 2 -8.86 2.03 -7.18
C VAL A 2 -9.62 0.73 -7.20
N ALA A 3 -9.78 0.18 -8.36
CA ALA A 3 -10.45 -1.10 -8.55
C ALA A 3 -9.77 -1.81 -9.70
N ASP A 4 -8.48 -1.99 -9.56
CA ASP A 4 -7.69 -2.59 -10.61
C ASP A 4 -7.75 -4.09 -10.48
N GLU A 5 -7.93 -4.72 -11.60
CA GLU A 5 -7.77 -6.16 -11.68
C GLU A 5 -6.29 -6.43 -11.89
N LEU A 6 -5.76 -7.25 -11.03
CA LEU A 6 -4.35 -7.61 -11.10
C LEU A 6 -4.24 -9.11 -11.03
N THR A 7 -3.70 -9.70 -12.07
CA THR A 7 -3.50 -11.13 -12.12
C THR A 7 -2.04 -11.42 -11.85
N MET A 8 -1.78 -12.00 -10.69
CA MET A 8 -0.44 -12.42 -10.30
C MET A 8 -0.51 -13.92 -10.06
N ASP A 9 0.07 -14.67 -10.96
CA ASP A 9 0.07 -16.13 -10.89
C ASP A 9 -1.34 -16.71 -10.83
N GLY A 10 -2.34 -15.97 -11.33
CA GLY A 10 -3.71 -16.45 -11.32
C GLY A 10 -4.34 -16.47 -9.94
N THR A 11 -3.67 -15.93 -8.92
CA THR A 11 -4.13 -15.98 -7.55
C THR A 11 -4.95 -14.77 -7.15
N VAL A 12 -4.53 -13.60 -7.59
CA VAL A 12 -5.18 -12.35 -7.23
C VAL A 12 -6.05 -11.89 -8.38
N THR A 13 -7.32 -11.60 -8.10
CA THR A 13 -8.22 -11.08 -9.12
C THR A 13 -8.47 -9.59 -8.99
N SER A 14 -8.31 -9.04 -7.79
CA SER A 14 -8.56 -7.60 -7.63
C SER A 14 -7.81 -7.04 -6.44
N ILE A 15 -7.45 -5.77 -6.56
CA ILE A 15 -6.91 -4.98 -5.47
C ILE A 15 -7.78 -3.75 -5.38
N ARG A 16 -8.46 -3.57 -4.23
CA ARG A 16 -9.44 -2.50 -4.13
C ARG A 16 -9.69 -2.13 -2.68
N PRO A 17 -10.24 -0.94 -2.45
CA PRO A 17 -10.71 -0.58 -1.12
C PRO A 17 -11.83 -1.52 -0.70
N THR A 18 -11.74 -2.05 0.50
CA THR A 18 -12.74 -3.00 1.01
C THR A 18 -13.51 -2.46 2.20
N ILE A 19 -12.87 -1.61 3.00
CA ILE A 19 -13.50 -1.06 4.20
C ILE A 19 -13.16 0.42 4.27
N ARG A 20 -14.16 1.21 4.59
CA ARG A 20 -13.96 2.62 4.86
C ARG A 20 -14.75 2.97 6.11
N ALA A 21 -14.04 3.32 7.16
CA ALA A 21 -14.63 3.71 8.43
C ALA A 21 -14.05 5.05 8.84
N GLY A 22 -14.88 6.08 8.91
CA GLY A 22 -14.39 7.42 9.14
C GLY A 22 -13.46 7.84 8.00
N HIS A 23 -12.22 8.17 8.33
CA HIS A 23 -11.23 8.55 7.33
C HIS A 23 -10.24 7.42 7.01
N LYS A 24 -10.47 6.25 7.59
CA LYS A 24 -9.57 5.12 7.39
C LYS A 24 -9.99 4.35 6.15
N THR A 25 -9.01 4.02 5.33
CA THR A 25 -9.23 3.22 4.13
C THR A 25 -8.38 1.96 4.22
N ILE A 26 -9.00 0.82 3.99
CA ILE A 26 -8.31 -0.47 3.94
C ILE A 26 -8.37 -0.98 2.51
N ILE A 27 -7.22 -1.32 1.96
CA ILE A 27 -7.13 -1.88 0.61
C ILE A 27 -6.67 -3.33 0.74
N ALA A 28 -7.33 -4.22 0.03
CA ALA A 28 -7.01 -5.63 0.08
C ALA A 28 -6.82 -6.20 -1.32
N ALA A 29 -5.92 -7.16 -1.42
CA ALA A 29 -5.78 -8.00 -2.61
C ALA A 29 -6.58 -9.26 -2.37
N LEU A 30 -7.50 -9.56 -3.28
CA LEU A 30 -8.46 -10.64 -3.10
C LEU A 30 -8.23 -11.73 -4.12
N ASP A 31 -8.42 -12.98 -3.69
CA ASP A 31 -8.42 -14.10 -4.62
C ASP A 31 -9.80 -14.23 -5.29
N PRO A 32 -9.98 -15.20 -6.21
CA PRO A 32 -11.27 -15.36 -6.88
C PRO A 32 -12.45 -15.62 -5.95
N ASP A 33 -12.19 -16.18 -4.77
CA ASP A 33 -13.25 -16.44 -3.79
C ASP A 33 -13.55 -15.25 -2.92
N GLY A 34 -12.83 -14.13 -3.11
CA GLY A 34 -13.01 -12.96 -2.29
C GLY A 34 -12.22 -13.00 -0.99
N THR A 35 -11.32 -13.95 -0.83
CA THR A 35 -10.50 -14.06 0.38
C THR A 35 -9.37 -13.06 0.31
N PRO A 36 -9.17 -12.25 1.36
CA PRO A 36 -8.04 -11.32 1.38
C PRO A 36 -6.72 -12.06 1.52
N LEU A 37 -5.81 -11.82 0.60
CA LEU A 37 -4.47 -12.41 0.61
C LEU A 37 -3.45 -11.44 1.15
N ALA A 38 -3.69 -10.17 1.01
CA ALA A 38 -2.84 -9.10 1.52
C ALA A 38 -3.69 -7.89 1.81
N VAL A 39 -3.29 -7.09 2.78
CA VAL A 39 -4.03 -5.88 3.16
C VAL A 39 -3.05 -4.78 3.55
N GLY A 40 -3.56 -3.56 3.56
CA GLY A 40 -2.89 -2.41 4.13
C GLY A 40 -3.90 -1.31 4.32
N HIS A 41 -3.53 -0.28 5.08
CA HIS A 41 -4.47 0.80 5.34
C HIS A 41 -3.74 2.14 5.46
N TYR A 42 -4.53 3.20 5.36
CA TYR A 42 -4.05 4.53 5.69
C TYR A 42 -5.21 5.35 6.27
N HIS A 43 -4.84 6.38 7.02
CA HIS A 43 -5.80 7.26 7.66
C HIS A 43 -5.20 8.68 7.62
N PRO A 44 -5.59 9.51 6.65
CA PRO A 44 -4.93 10.79 6.47
C PRO A 44 -5.37 11.82 7.49
N ALA A 45 -4.46 12.75 7.78
CA ALA A 45 -4.76 13.92 8.58
C ALA A 45 -3.92 15.08 8.04
N ASN A 46 -4.59 16.18 7.70
CA ASN A 46 -3.92 17.40 7.24
C ASN A 46 -3.01 17.17 6.03
N GLY A 47 -3.45 16.35 5.10
CA GLY A 47 -2.69 16.09 3.88
C GLY A 47 -1.52 15.13 4.04
N THR A 48 -1.41 14.48 5.19
CA THR A 48 -0.33 13.57 5.50
C THR A 48 -0.90 12.24 5.97
N THR A 49 -0.29 11.15 5.60
CA THR A 49 -0.71 9.84 6.10
C THR A 49 0.48 8.90 6.27
N GLU A 50 0.33 8.01 7.23
CA GLU A 50 1.21 6.87 7.39
C GLU A 50 0.53 5.64 6.81
N LEU A 51 1.24 4.87 6.00
CA LEU A 51 0.76 3.56 5.57
C LEU A 51 1.02 2.58 6.68
N GLY A 52 0.05 1.74 6.97
CA GLY A 52 0.19 0.79 8.07
C GLY A 52 -0.50 -0.52 7.78
N GLY A 53 -0.24 -1.49 8.66
CA GLY A 53 -0.90 -2.77 8.60
C GLY A 53 -0.68 -3.54 7.31
N ILE A 54 0.42 -3.26 6.57
CA ILE A 54 0.68 -3.97 5.33
C ILE A 54 1.12 -5.37 5.68
N GLY A 55 0.32 -6.35 5.29
CA GLY A 55 0.60 -7.74 5.59
C GLY A 55 0.08 -8.65 4.51
N THR A 56 0.72 -9.81 4.41
CA THR A 56 0.39 -10.83 3.42
C THR A 56 0.24 -12.16 4.14
N LEU A 57 -0.78 -12.94 3.77
CA LEU A 57 -0.92 -14.29 4.32
C LEU A 57 0.35 -15.09 4.03
N PRO A 58 0.78 -15.96 4.96
CA PRO A 58 1.98 -16.77 4.73
C PRO A 58 1.94 -17.57 3.43
N THR A 59 0.78 -18.10 3.07
CA THR A 59 0.63 -18.89 1.85
C THR A 59 0.69 -18.04 0.58
N ALA A 60 0.55 -16.72 0.71
CA ALA A 60 0.54 -15.81 -0.43
C ALA A 60 1.80 -14.95 -0.52
N ARG A 61 2.80 -15.22 0.29
CA ARG A 61 4.04 -14.45 0.28
C ARG A 61 4.86 -14.73 -0.97
N ARG A 62 5.77 -13.80 -1.26
CA ARG A 62 6.69 -13.91 -2.40
C ARG A 62 5.99 -13.79 -3.75
N GLN A 63 4.81 -13.19 -3.76
CA GLN A 63 4.08 -12.94 -5.00
C GLN A 63 4.01 -11.45 -5.32
N GLY A 64 4.80 -10.64 -4.62
CA GLY A 64 4.78 -9.20 -4.85
C GLY A 64 3.55 -8.50 -4.32
N LEU A 65 2.78 -9.13 -3.44
CA LEU A 65 1.52 -8.55 -2.99
C LEU A 65 1.73 -7.34 -2.09
N ALA A 66 2.76 -7.37 -1.23
CA ALA A 66 3.04 -6.21 -0.39
C ALA A 66 3.37 -4.99 -1.23
N ALA A 67 4.15 -5.16 -2.30
CA ALA A 67 4.45 -4.07 -3.21
C ALA A 67 3.20 -3.57 -3.92
N ALA A 68 2.35 -4.48 -4.36
CA ALA A 68 1.12 -4.11 -5.05
C ALA A 68 0.16 -3.36 -4.13
N ILE A 69 0.02 -3.83 -2.88
CA ILE A 69 -0.82 -3.15 -1.89
C ILE A 69 -0.26 -1.76 -1.59
N THR A 70 1.05 -1.65 -1.41
CA THR A 70 1.68 -0.36 -1.11
C THR A 70 1.45 0.63 -2.25
N THR A 71 1.63 0.18 -3.48
CA THR A 71 1.38 1.03 -4.65
C THR A 71 -0.08 1.48 -4.70
N ALA A 72 -1.00 0.56 -4.44
CA ALA A 72 -2.42 0.90 -4.44
C ALA A 72 -2.76 1.89 -3.34
N LEU A 73 -2.17 1.73 -2.16
CA LEU A 73 -2.39 2.68 -1.06
C LEU A 73 -1.89 4.07 -1.43
N VAL A 74 -0.69 4.16 -2.00
CA VAL A 74 -0.12 5.44 -2.40
C VAL A 74 -1.01 6.11 -3.45
N ASP A 75 -1.40 5.36 -4.48
CA ASP A 75 -2.23 5.91 -5.54
C ASP A 75 -3.59 6.37 -5.02
N HIS A 76 -4.21 5.58 -4.18
CA HIS A 76 -5.51 5.92 -3.62
C HIS A 76 -5.41 7.18 -2.75
N ALA A 77 -4.37 7.24 -1.91
CA ALA A 77 -4.18 8.40 -1.04
C ALA A 77 -3.94 9.67 -1.85
N ARG A 78 -3.14 9.59 -2.91
CA ARG A 78 -2.87 10.76 -3.76
C ARG A 78 -4.11 11.20 -4.51
N ASP A 79 -4.93 10.26 -4.97
CA ASP A 79 -6.18 10.59 -5.62
C ASP A 79 -7.12 11.34 -4.68
N ARG A 80 -6.97 11.14 -3.39
CA ARG A 80 -7.80 11.83 -2.41
C ARG A 80 -7.12 13.07 -1.82
N GLY A 81 -6.04 13.52 -2.44
CA GLY A 81 -5.41 14.77 -2.08
C GLY A 81 -4.33 14.69 -1.01
N VAL A 82 -3.93 13.48 -0.62
CA VAL A 82 -2.84 13.35 0.35
C VAL A 82 -1.52 13.66 -0.34
N SER A 83 -0.79 14.62 0.20
CA SER A 83 0.47 15.08 -0.41
C SER A 83 1.69 14.41 0.19
N THR A 84 1.65 14.03 1.45
CA THR A 84 2.80 13.44 2.14
C THR A 84 2.43 12.05 2.64
N ILE A 85 3.17 11.05 2.19
CA ILE A 85 2.91 9.65 2.52
C ILE A 85 4.19 9.05 3.03
N PHE A 86 4.13 8.44 4.21
CA PHE A 86 5.32 7.83 4.80
C PHE A 86 4.96 6.49 5.42
N LEU A 87 5.98 5.70 5.75
CA LEU A 87 5.80 4.46 6.47
C LEU A 87 7.01 4.22 7.37
N ALA A 88 6.77 3.46 8.43
CA ALA A 88 7.83 3.02 9.31
C ALA A 88 8.19 1.57 8.97
N TYR A 89 9.43 1.21 9.17
CA TYR A 89 9.88 -0.15 8.93
C TYR A 89 10.81 -0.59 10.05
N ALA A 90 10.89 -1.90 10.24
CA ALA A 90 11.70 -2.48 11.30
C ALA A 90 12.95 -3.20 10.77
N GLU A 91 12.93 -3.60 9.50
CA GLU A 91 14.02 -4.39 8.93
C GLU A 91 14.51 -3.80 7.62
N ASP A 92 15.84 -3.80 7.45
CA ASP A 92 16.44 -3.21 6.26
C ASP A 92 15.99 -3.89 4.96
N THR A 93 15.70 -5.20 5.02
CA THR A 93 15.22 -5.91 3.85
C THR A 93 13.89 -5.35 3.35
N VAL A 94 13.03 -4.93 4.28
CA VAL A 94 11.76 -4.31 3.95
C VAL A 94 12.00 -2.95 3.30
N ALA A 95 12.95 -2.19 3.84
CA ALA A 95 13.27 -0.87 3.29
C ALA A 95 13.67 -0.95 1.82
N ARG A 96 14.41 -2.00 1.43
CA ARG A 96 14.81 -2.15 0.02
C ARG A 96 13.62 -2.37 -0.90
N ILE A 97 12.62 -3.11 -0.43
CA ILE A 97 11.41 -3.34 -1.22
C ILE A 97 10.71 -2.00 -1.47
N TYR A 98 10.57 -1.20 -0.44
CA TYR A 98 9.89 0.09 -0.58
C TYR A 98 10.72 1.10 -1.39
N ALA A 99 12.05 1.02 -1.31
CA ALA A 99 12.89 1.89 -2.11
C ALA A 99 12.62 1.69 -3.61
N ARG A 100 12.36 0.45 -4.01
CA ARG A 100 12.03 0.16 -5.42
C ARG A 100 10.70 0.76 -5.84
N LEU A 101 9.84 1.06 -4.88
CA LEU A 101 8.53 1.66 -5.14
C LEU A 101 8.58 3.19 -5.10
N GLY A 102 9.76 3.77 -4.91
CA GLY A 102 9.92 5.20 -4.91
C GLY A 102 9.98 5.82 -3.53
N PHE A 103 10.05 5.02 -2.48
CA PHE A 103 10.23 5.54 -1.14
C PHE A 103 11.70 5.86 -0.90
N ARG A 104 11.96 6.88 -0.11
CA ARG A 104 13.32 7.27 0.26
C ARG A 104 13.40 7.48 1.76
N PRO A 105 14.59 7.35 2.36
CA PRO A 105 14.73 7.56 3.80
C PRO A 105 14.37 8.98 4.20
N ALA A 106 13.61 9.09 5.29
CA ALA A 106 13.27 10.37 5.89
C ALA A 106 13.83 10.46 7.31
N ASP A 107 14.04 9.32 7.95
CA ASP A 107 14.66 9.22 9.26
C ASP A 107 15.18 7.79 9.38
N SER A 108 15.71 7.42 10.54
CA SER A 108 16.39 6.14 10.72
C SER A 108 15.49 4.94 10.42
N THR A 109 14.18 5.04 10.72
CA THR A 109 13.23 3.96 10.46
C THR A 109 12.00 4.43 9.71
N LEU A 110 12.11 5.59 9.05
CA LEU A 110 10.98 6.15 8.30
C LEU A 110 11.36 6.32 6.84
N LEU A 111 10.44 5.94 5.98
CA LEU A 111 10.55 6.14 4.55
C LEU A 111 9.42 7.06 4.10
N ILE A 112 9.71 7.89 3.12
CA ILE A 112 8.71 8.78 2.56
C ILE A 112 8.58 8.51 1.07
N ALA A 113 7.36 8.48 0.59
CA ALA A 113 7.11 8.29 -0.83
C ALA A 113 7.54 9.54 -1.59
N ASN A 114 8.14 9.34 -2.76
CA ASN A 114 8.50 10.46 -3.60
C ASN A 114 7.24 11.21 -4.00
N GLN A 115 7.34 12.55 -3.94
CA GLN A 115 6.22 13.37 -4.38
C GLN A 115 6.07 13.24 -5.89
N PRO A 116 4.83 13.24 -6.38
CA PRO A 116 4.63 13.23 -7.83
C PRO A 116 5.17 14.53 -8.43
N ALA A 117 5.54 14.43 -9.71
CA ALA A 117 5.99 15.62 -10.43
C ALA A 117 4.86 16.65 -10.44
N ARG A 118 5.23 17.90 -10.21
CA ARG A 118 4.27 18.99 -10.27
C ARG A 118 4.02 19.33 -11.73
N SER A 119 2.78 19.53 -12.02
CA SER A 119 2.41 19.90 -13.37
C SER A 119 1.73 21.25 -13.39
#